data_62f019ab53e7de36ea2c96c9abfd8197
#
_entry.id   62f019ab53e7de36ea2c96c9abfd8197
#
_cell.length_a   1.000
_cell.length_b   1.000
_cell.length_c   1.000
_cell.angle_alpha   90.00
_cell.angle_beta   90.00
_cell.angle_gamma   90.00
#
_symmetry.space_group_name_H-M   'P 1'
#
loop_
_entity.id
_entity.type
_entity.pdbx_description
1 polymer ?
#
loop_
_entity_poly.entity_id
_entity_poly.type
_entity_poly.pdbx_seq_one_letter_code
_entity_poly.pdbx_strand_id
1 'polypeptide(L)'
;RATACDDLAGVAVALTVLAKMIEESASARLSILLTRAEETGFGGMLDITQSDNLDRDAVYVNIECSSCLSGAPLGQGPVIRVGDKRWLFDPALTAALVQAAEGDESAERIPCQRRLMDGGTCEATVLYRAGVPTAAVALPLANYHNQGHKAVRREAINLNDAEHLVRLL
;
A
#
# COMPACT_ATOMS: atom_id res chain seq x y z
N ARG A 1 -10.41 -5.54 13.88
CA ARG A 1 -10.02 -4.35 14.66
C ARG A 1 -8.78 -4.68 15.49
N ALA A 2 -7.77 -3.85 15.41
CA ALA A 2 -6.52 -3.96 16.16
C ALA A 2 -6.07 -2.60 16.69
N THR A 3 -5.06 -2.60 17.56
CA THR A 3 -4.46 -1.36 18.07
C THR A 3 -3.57 -0.69 17.01
N ALA A 4 -3.00 -1.50 16.12
CA ALA A 4 -2.10 -1.07 15.05
C ALA A 4 -2.44 -1.85 13.77
N CYS A 5 -3.55 -1.51 13.09
CA CYS A 5 -3.77 -1.96 11.73
C CYS A 5 -2.77 -1.26 10.78
N ASP A 6 -2.45 -0.03 11.10
CA ASP A 6 -1.42 0.77 10.47
C ASP A 6 -0.03 0.47 11.08
N ASP A 7 0.90 -0.22 10.36
CA ASP A 7 0.60 -0.88 9.09
C ASP A 7 0.80 -2.41 9.16
N LEU A 8 0.44 -3.03 10.28
CA LEU A 8 0.45 -4.50 10.40
C LEU A 8 -0.49 -5.19 9.41
N ALA A 9 -1.52 -4.48 8.93
CA ALA A 9 -2.41 -5.01 7.92
C ALA A 9 -1.72 -5.09 6.55
N GLY A 10 -0.95 -4.07 6.17
CA GLY A 10 -0.13 -4.10 4.96
C GLY A 10 0.96 -5.17 5.02
N VAL A 11 1.61 -5.33 6.17
CA VAL A 11 2.56 -6.44 6.40
C VAL A 11 1.89 -7.80 6.17
N ALA A 12 0.68 -8.00 6.70
CA ALA A 12 -0.06 -9.26 6.52
C ALA A 12 -0.41 -9.50 5.04
N VAL A 13 -0.84 -8.46 4.32
CA VAL A 13 -1.08 -8.54 2.87
C VAL A 13 0.19 -8.94 2.12
N ALA A 14 1.30 -8.25 2.35
CA ALA A 14 2.57 -8.51 1.67
C ALA A 14 3.04 -9.96 1.88
N LEU A 15 3.00 -10.45 3.13
CA LEU A 15 3.36 -11.84 3.45
C LEU A 15 2.40 -12.85 2.82
N THR A 16 1.11 -12.53 2.72
CA THR A 16 0.13 -13.41 2.07
C THR A 16 0.38 -13.49 0.56
N VAL A 17 0.70 -12.38 -0.10
CA VAL A 17 1.09 -12.35 -1.52
C VAL A 17 2.31 -13.24 -1.73
N LEU A 18 3.36 -13.09 -0.91
CA LEU A 18 4.56 -13.91 -1.02
C LEU A 18 4.24 -15.40 -0.85
N ALA A 19 3.43 -15.76 0.14
CA ALA A 19 3.03 -17.14 0.38
C ALA A 19 2.31 -17.74 -0.84
N LYS A 20 1.35 -17.01 -1.41
CA LYS A 20 0.62 -17.43 -2.61
C LYS A 20 1.55 -17.61 -3.82
N MET A 21 2.46 -16.68 -4.06
CA MET A 21 3.43 -16.81 -5.15
C MET A 21 4.31 -18.04 -5.02
N ILE A 22 4.70 -18.40 -3.78
CA ILE A 22 5.47 -19.62 -3.52
C ILE A 22 4.60 -20.86 -3.79
N GLU A 23 3.36 -20.89 -3.28
CA GLU A 23 2.44 -22.02 -3.47
C GLU A 23 2.11 -22.24 -4.96
N GLU A 24 1.93 -21.18 -5.72
CA GLU A 24 1.60 -21.21 -7.14
C GLU A 24 2.86 -21.39 -8.02
N SER A 25 4.05 -21.47 -7.44
CA SER A 25 5.34 -21.55 -8.16
C SER A 25 5.50 -20.45 -9.21
N ALA A 26 5.07 -19.24 -8.86
CA ALA A 26 5.12 -18.08 -9.75
C ALA A 26 6.55 -17.77 -10.18
N SER A 27 6.78 -17.55 -11.47
CA SER A 27 8.10 -17.30 -12.06
C SER A 27 8.54 -15.82 -11.94
N ALA A 28 8.14 -15.13 -10.87
CA ALA A 28 8.50 -13.75 -10.63
C ALA A 28 9.50 -13.62 -9.48
N ARG A 29 10.32 -12.56 -9.54
CA ARG A 29 11.18 -12.18 -8.41
C ARG A 29 10.45 -11.18 -7.53
N LEU A 30 10.10 -11.59 -6.33
CA LEU A 30 9.48 -10.75 -5.32
C LEU A 30 10.37 -10.66 -4.09
N SER A 31 10.55 -9.44 -3.58
CA SER A 31 11.16 -9.17 -2.28
C SER A 31 10.21 -8.33 -1.45
N ILE A 32 10.10 -8.63 -0.17
CA ILE A 32 9.34 -7.81 0.78
C ILE A 32 10.33 -7.00 1.59
N LEU A 33 10.13 -5.69 1.60
CA LEU A 33 10.90 -4.76 2.40
C LEU A 33 10.02 -4.31 3.57
N LEU A 34 10.40 -4.68 4.79
CA LEU A 34 9.75 -4.25 6.02
C LEU A 34 10.64 -3.21 6.69
N THR A 35 10.12 -2.00 6.83
CA THR A 35 10.83 -0.87 7.40
C THR A 35 10.39 -0.60 8.84
N ARG A 36 11.06 0.30 9.50
CA ARG A 36 10.73 0.80 10.83
C ARG A 36 10.74 2.32 10.85
N ALA A 37 10.11 2.90 11.86
CA ALA A 37 10.09 4.33 12.09
C ALA A 37 9.44 5.14 10.93
N GLU A 38 8.42 4.54 10.30
CA GLU A 38 7.61 5.22 9.28
C GLU A 38 6.96 6.48 9.88
N GLU A 39 6.23 6.33 10.98
CA GLU A 39 5.46 7.34 11.71
C GLU A 39 6.32 8.49 12.30
N THR A 40 7.61 8.30 12.34
CA THR A 40 8.56 9.27 12.90
C THR A 40 9.50 9.88 11.85
N GLY A 41 9.10 9.81 10.57
CA GLY A 41 9.82 10.44 9.47
C GLY A 41 10.60 9.48 8.58
N PHE A 42 10.11 8.25 8.39
CA PHE A 42 10.61 7.28 7.40
C PHE A 42 12.04 6.82 7.62
N GLY A 43 12.48 6.73 8.89
CA GLY A 43 13.89 6.47 9.23
C GLY A 43 14.45 5.24 8.54
N GLY A 44 13.74 4.10 8.59
CA GLY A 44 14.18 2.86 7.94
C GLY A 44 14.26 2.97 6.42
N MET A 45 13.29 3.62 5.78
CA MET A 45 13.31 3.82 4.33
C MET A 45 14.42 4.80 3.91
N LEU A 46 14.67 5.85 4.68
CA LEU A 46 15.78 6.77 4.42
C LEU A 46 17.13 6.06 4.50
N ASP A 47 17.34 5.21 5.51
CA ASP A 47 18.57 4.43 5.64
C ASP A 47 18.78 3.52 4.42
N ILE A 48 17.74 2.83 3.95
CA ILE A 48 17.81 1.94 2.79
C ILE A 48 18.13 2.73 1.53
N THR A 49 17.46 3.86 1.29
CA THR A 49 17.68 4.67 0.08
C THR A 49 19.08 5.32 0.01
N GLN A 50 19.74 5.43 1.14
CA GLN A 50 21.11 5.94 1.25
C GLN A 50 22.18 4.83 1.26
N SER A 51 21.78 3.57 1.31
CA SER A 51 22.66 2.41 1.35
C SER A 51 22.71 1.69 0.00
N ASP A 52 23.68 0.77 -0.13
CA ASP A 52 23.77 -0.13 -1.28
C ASP A 52 22.72 -1.27 -1.25
N ASN A 53 21.84 -1.28 -0.26
CA ASN A 53 20.80 -2.31 -0.13
C ASN A 53 19.54 -2.01 -0.96
N LEU A 54 19.40 -0.81 -1.50
CA LEU A 54 18.30 -0.47 -2.39
C LEU A 54 18.56 -1.08 -3.78
N ASP A 55 17.72 -2.03 -4.19
CA ASP A 55 17.73 -2.53 -5.57
C ASP A 55 17.16 -1.46 -6.51
N ARG A 56 18.03 -0.81 -7.27
CA ARG A 56 17.65 0.30 -8.17
C ARG A 56 17.04 -0.19 -9.49
N ASP A 57 17.16 -1.47 -9.80
CA ASP A 57 16.58 -2.10 -10.99
C ASP A 57 15.18 -2.69 -10.70
N ALA A 58 14.76 -2.69 -9.44
CA ALA A 58 13.43 -3.13 -9.05
C ALA A 58 12.39 -2.01 -9.19
N VAL A 59 11.13 -2.40 -9.33
CA VAL A 59 9.97 -1.53 -9.13
C VAL A 59 9.42 -1.73 -7.72
N TYR A 60 8.87 -0.69 -7.15
CA TYR A 60 8.38 -0.72 -5.78
C TYR A 60 6.88 -0.46 -5.72
N VAL A 61 6.17 -1.26 -4.94
CA VAL A 61 4.77 -1.01 -4.57
C VAL A 61 4.71 -0.83 -3.06
N ASN A 62 4.51 0.40 -2.63
CA ASN A 62 4.33 0.72 -1.21
C ASN A 62 2.91 0.32 -0.78
N ILE A 63 2.82 -0.39 0.32
CA ILE A 63 1.55 -0.75 0.96
C ILE A 63 1.38 0.10 2.20
N GLU A 64 0.18 0.62 2.41
CA GLU A 64 -0.17 1.58 3.45
C GLU A 64 -1.54 1.29 4.06
N CYS A 65 -1.81 1.88 5.21
CA CYS A 65 -3.16 2.13 5.68
C CYS A 65 -3.47 3.63 5.59
N SER A 66 -4.59 4.00 4.98
CA SER A 66 -4.95 5.41 4.78
C SER A 66 -6.33 5.74 5.36
N SER A 67 -6.45 6.90 5.97
CA SER A 67 -7.71 7.33 6.58
C SER A 67 -8.88 7.27 5.60
N CYS A 68 -9.96 6.59 5.97
CA CYS A 68 -11.20 6.54 5.19
C CYS A 68 -11.90 7.90 5.08
N LEU A 69 -11.54 8.87 5.91
CA LEU A 69 -12.09 10.24 5.85
C LEU A 69 -11.60 11.03 4.63
N SER A 70 -10.57 10.57 3.97
CA SER A 70 -10.05 11.18 2.72
C SER A 70 -10.83 10.75 1.47
N GLY A 71 -12.08 10.32 1.62
CA GLY A 71 -12.94 9.92 0.50
C GLY A 71 -12.67 8.50 -0.02
N ALA A 72 -12.09 7.65 0.80
CA ALA A 72 -11.84 6.23 0.52
C ALA A 72 -12.56 5.34 1.54
N PRO A 73 -13.89 5.14 1.42
CA PRO A 73 -14.66 4.38 2.39
C PRO A 73 -14.24 2.91 2.45
N LEU A 74 -14.42 2.31 3.65
CA LEU A 74 -14.23 0.87 3.84
C LEU A 74 -15.23 0.05 3.03
N GLY A 75 -14.81 -1.14 2.58
CA GLY A 75 -15.67 -2.09 1.89
C GLY A 75 -15.89 -1.79 0.42
N GLN A 76 -15.19 -0.83 -0.15
CA GLN A 76 -15.20 -0.54 -1.59
C GLN A 76 -13.89 -0.91 -2.29
N GLY A 77 -13.12 -1.78 -1.68
CA GLY A 77 -11.83 -2.23 -2.16
C GLY A 77 -10.66 -1.36 -1.70
N PRO A 78 -9.43 -1.83 -1.89
CA PRO A 78 -8.22 -1.08 -1.60
C PRO A 78 -8.12 0.17 -2.48
N VAL A 79 -7.26 1.09 -2.10
CA VAL A 79 -7.00 2.32 -2.84
C VAL A 79 -5.73 2.17 -3.65
N ILE A 80 -5.82 2.34 -4.97
CA ILE A 80 -4.67 2.61 -5.82
C ILE A 80 -4.37 4.12 -5.67
N ARG A 81 -3.26 4.45 -5.05
CA ARG A 81 -2.87 5.83 -4.77
C ARG A 81 -2.19 6.42 -5.99
N VAL A 82 -2.73 7.51 -6.54
CA VAL A 82 -2.08 8.23 -7.66
C VAL A 82 -0.97 9.15 -7.18
N GLY A 83 -0.89 9.39 -5.88
CA GLY A 83 0.10 10.23 -5.24
C GLY A 83 -0.25 10.48 -3.78
N ASP A 84 0.60 11.27 -3.12
CA ASP A 84 0.41 11.77 -1.78
C ASP A 84 0.48 13.31 -1.73
N LYS A 85 0.68 13.90 -0.55
CA LYS A 85 0.76 15.36 -0.38
C LYS A 85 1.91 16.02 -1.15
N ARG A 86 2.95 15.27 -1.52
CA ARG A 86 4.18 15.79 -2.08
C ARG A 86 4.37 15.47 -3.56
N TRP A 87 4.00 14.25 -3.97
CA TRP A 87 4.35 13.72 -5.28
C TRP A 87 3.22 12.92 -5.89
N LEU A 88 3.15 12.95 -7.21
CA LEU A 88 2.44 11.94 -7.99
C LEU A 88 3.40 10.77 -8.19
N PHE A 89 2.92 9.55 -7.95
CA PHE A 89 3.73 8.34 -8.12
C PHE A 89 3.88 7.97 -9.59
N ASP A 90 4.68 6.94 -9.86
CA ASP A 90 4.95 6.53 -11.24
C ASP A 90 3.65 6.24 -12.01
N PRO A 91 3.40 6.95 -13.13
CA PRO A 91 2.12 6.82 -13.83
C PRO A 91 1.99 5.48 -14.57
N ALA A 92 3.10 4.87 -15.02
CA ALA A 92 3.06 3.58 -15.71
C ALA A 92 2.74 2.45 -14.72
N LEU A 93 3.38 2.45 -13.55
CA LEU A 93 3.07 1.47 -12.49
C LEU A 93 1.65 1.67 -11.94
N THR A 94 1.22 2.93 -11.77
CA THR A 94 -0.16 3.23 -11.34
C THR A 94 -1.16 2.72 -12.37
N ALA A 95 -0.89 2.90 -13.66
CA ALA A 95 -1.74 2.38 -14.74
C ALA A 95 -1.75 0.85 -14.78
N ALA A 96 -0.61 0.20 -14.55
CA ALA A 96 -0.53 -1.26 -14.49
C ALA A 96 -1.40 -1.82 -13.34
N LEU A 97 -1.39 -1.20 -12.16
CA LEU A 97 -2.27 -1.58 -11.05
C LEU A 97 -3.75 -1.40 -11.41
N VAL A 98 -4.11 -0.31 -12.11
CA VAL A 98 -5.49 -0.10 -12.55
C VAL A 98 -5.89 -1.17 -13.56
N GLN A 99 -5.04 -1.50 -14.54
CA GLN A 99 -5.31 -2.55 -15.51
C GLN A 99 -5.47 -3.93 -14.83
N ALA A 100 -4.60 -4.25 -13.86
CA ALA A 100 -4.72 -5.48 -13.07
C ALA A 100 -6.06 -5.53 -12.31
N ALA A 101 -6.52 -4.40 -11.75
CA ALA A 101 -7.81 -4.34 -11.07
C ALA A 101 -9.01 -4.48 -12.02
N GLU A 102 -8.92 -3.96 -13.23
CA GLU A 102 -9.98 -4.07 -14.24
C GLU A 102 -10.10 -5.49 -14.79
N GLY A 103 -9.00 -6.25 -14.77
CA GLY A 103 -8.94 -7.58 -15.35
C GLY A 103 -8.99 -7.56 -16.89
N ASP A 104 -9.03 -8.73 -17.45
CA ASP A 104 -9.31 -8.95 -18.87
C ASP A 104 -10.70 -9.63 -19.07
N GLU A 105 -11.05 -9.97 -20.30
CA GLU A 105 -12.35 -10.60 -20.62
C GLU A 105 -12.57 -11.93 -19.86
N SER A 106 -11.53 -12.57 -19.34
CA SER A 106 -11.56 -13.85 -18.64
C SER A 106 -11.44 -13.74 -17.12
N ALA A 107 -10.96 -12.60 -16.61
CA ALA A 107 -10.69 -12.39 -15.20
C ALA A 107 -11.77 -11.53 -14.52
N GLU A 108 -12.15 -11.94 -13.31
CA GLU A 108 -13.09 -11.17 -12.49
C GLU A 108 -12.43 -9.85 -12.06
N ARG A 109 -13.14 -8.75 -12.29
CA ARG A 109 -12.72 -7.42 -11.84
C ARG A 109 -12.52 -7.37 -10.32
N ILE A 110 -11.41 -6.78 -9.89
CA ILE A 110 -11.12 -6.56 -8.48
C ILE A 110 -11.65 -5.19 -8.08
N PRO A 111 -12.58 -5.09 -7.13
CA PRO A 111 -13.05 -3.81 -6.62
C PRO A 111 -11.89 -3.00 -6.05
N CYS A 112 -11.64 -1.83 -6.61
CA CYS A 112 -10.60 -0.91 -6.18
C CYS A 112 -11.08 0.54 -6.27
N GLN A 113 -10.51 1.38 -5.42
CA GLN A 113 -10.70 2.81 -5.45
C GLN A 113 -9.42 3.47 -6.01
N ARG A 114 -9.55 4.55 -6.76
CA ARG A 114 -8.40 5.33 -7.23
C ARG A 114 -8.48 6.73 -6.65
N ARG A 115 -7.47 7.12 -5.87
CA ARG A 115 -7.48 8.41 -5.15
C ARG A 115 -6.11 9.07 -5.09
N LEU A 116 -6.11 10.40 -5.09
CA LEU A 116 -5.02 11.18 -4.55
C LEU A 116 -5.20 11.26 -3.03
N MET A 117 -4.24 10.76 -2.27
CA MET A 117 -4.28 10.75 -0.81
C MET A 117 -3.39 11.88 -0.28
N ASP A 118 -3.88 13.12 -0.35
CA ASP A 118 -3.14 14.36 -0.11
C ASP A 118 -3.07 14.80 1.37
N GLY A 119 -3.60 13.99 2.28
CA GLY A 119 -3.59 14.30 3.72
C GLY A 119 -2.21 14.19 4.37
N GLY A 120 -1.32 13.36 3.84
CA GLY A 120 0.02 13.11 4.35
C GLY A 120 0.97 12.61 3.28
N THR A 121 2.13 12.17 3.73
CA THR A 121 3.15 11.49 2.91
C THR A 121 3.37 10.09 3.43
N CYS A 122 4.00 9.23 2.64
CA CYS A 122 4.35 7.87 2.99
C CYS A 122 5.75 7.50 2.47
N GLU A 123 6.21 6.31 2.72
CA GLU A 123 7.54 5.86 2.28
C GLU A 123 7.69 5.84 0.75
N ALA A 124 6.60 5.72 -0.02
CA ALA A 124 6.64 5.89 -1.47
C ALA A 124 7.24 7.24 -1.90
N THR A 125 7.03 8.31 -1.11
CA THR A 125 7.67 9.61 -1.35
C THR A 125 9.20 9.52 -1.27
N VAL A 126 9.73 8.75 -0.32
CA VAL A 126 11.18 8.58 -0.13
C VAL A 126 11.77 7.79 -1.29
N LEU A 127 11.14 6.67 -1.66
CA LEU A 127 11.54 5.84 -2.81
C LEU A 127 11.51 6.64 -4.12
N TYR A 128 10.41 7.37 -4.38
CA TYR A 128 10.27 8.20 -5.56
C TYR A 128 11.40 9.25 -5.65
N ARG A 129 11.73 9.90 -4.53
CA ARG A 129 12.85 10.85 -4.46
C ARG A 129 14.21 10.20 -4.67
N ALA A 130 14.36 8.93 -4.32
CA ALA A 130 15.57 8.16 -4.60
C ALA A 130 15.71 7.76 -6.08
N GLY A 131 14.69 8.08 -6.91
CA GLY A 131 14.71 7.88 -8.35
C GLY A 131 14.39 6.45 -8.77
N VAL A 132 13.70 5.67 -7.92
CA VAL A 132 13.23 4.34 -8.29
C VAL A 132 11.74 4.35 -8.64
N PRO A 133 11.30 3.58 -9.66
CA PRO A 133 9.90 3.50 -10.06
C PRO A 133 9.03 3.01 -8.90
N THR A 134 8.05 3.82 -8.49
CA THR A 134 7.27 3.54 -7.29
C THR A 134 5.79 3.81 -7.50
N ALA A 135 4.96 2.81 -7.20
CA ALA A 135 3.52 2.96 -7.02
C ALA A 135 3.14 2.79 -5.55
N ALA A 136 1.91 3.11 -5.19
CA ALA A 136 1.42 2.88 -3.84
C ALA A 136 -0.04 2.43 -3.84
N VAL A 137 -0.35 1.57 -2.89
CA VAL A 137 -1.69 1.08 -2.58
C VAL A 137 -1.97 1.28 -1.10
N ALA A 138 -3.25 1.36 -0.73
CA ALA A 138 -3.61 1.50 0.68
C ALA A 138 -4.88 0.73 1.03
N LEU A 139 -4.95 0.26 2.27
CA LEU A 139 -6.19 -0.20 2.87
C LEU A 139 -6.90 0.99 3.53
N PRO A 140 -8.20 1.23 3.23
CA PRO A 140 -8.99 2.20 3.97
C PRO A 140 -9.02 1.86 5.45
N LEU A 141 -8.74 2.86 6.31
CA LEU A 141 -8.59 2.68 7.74
C LEU A 141 -9.57 3.58 8.52
N ALA A 142 -10.40 2.96 9.34
CA ALA A 142 -11.23 3.67 10.30
C ALA A 142 -10.51 3.86 11.63
N ASN A 143 -10.84 4.95 12.33
CA ASN A 143 -10.20 5.37 13.57
C ASN A 143 -8.69 5.54 13.43
N TYR A 144 -8.27 6.09 12.30
CA TYR A 144 -6.87 6.34 11.94
C TYR A 144 -6.08 6.90 13.12
N HIS A 145 -4.91 6.32 13.40
CA HIS A 145 -4.10 6.59 14.59
C HIS A 145 -4.88 6.43 15.91
N ASN A 146 -5.78 5.46 15.99
CA ASN A 146 -6.67 5.21 17.13
C ASN A 146 -7.59 6.38 17.51
N GLN A 147 -7.79 7.34 16.61
CA GLN A 147 -8.64 8.51 16.84
C GLN A 147 -10.11 8.17 16.54
N GLY A 148 -10.88 7.89 17.58
CA GLY A 148 -12.33 7.82 17.47
C GLY A 148 -12.98 9.17 17.78
N HIS A 149 -14.29 9.27 17.48
CA HIS A 149 -15.02 10.47 17.85
C HIS A 149 -15.07 10.63 19.39
N LYS A 150 -14.35 11.61 19.92
CA LYS A 150 -14.24 11.95 21.36
C LYS A 150 -13.63 10.85 22.25
N ALA A 151 -13.00 9.81 21.71
CA ALA A 151 -12.37 8.76 22.50
C ALA A 151 -11.31 8.02 21.69
N VAL A 152 -10.34 7.40 22.37
CA VAL A 152 -9.41 6.43 21.75
C VAL A 152 -10.21 5.21 21.33
N ARG A 153 -10.05 4.77 20.09
CA ARG A 153 -10.70 3.59 19.53
C ARG A 153 -9.70 2.78 18.73
N ARG A 154 -9.84 1.45 18.79
CA ARG A 154 -9.05 0.57 17.95
C ARG A 154 -9.30 0.85 16.48
N GLU A 155 -8.24 0.83 15.71
CA GLU A 155 -8.29 0.89 14.26
C GLU A 155 -9.08 -0.27 13.66
N ALA A 156 -9.62 -0.07 12.47
CA ALA A 156 -10.35 -1.11 11.77
C ALA A 156 -10.17 -0.99 10.26
N ILE A 157 -9.93 -2.12 9.62
CA ILE A 157 -9.99 -2.31 8.16
C ILE A 157 -11.18 -3.21 7.81
N ASN A 158 -11.54 -3.25 6.55
CA ASN A 158 -12.44 -4.25 5.99
C ASN A 158 -11.61 -5.42 5.45
N LEU A 159 -11.93 -6.67 5.82
CA LEU A 159 -11.18 -7.85 5.39
C LEU A 159 -11.33 -8.10 3.89
N ASN A 160 -12.49 -7.82 3.29
CA ASN A 160 -12.66 -7.96 1.84
C ASN A 160 -11.75 -6.98 1.09
N ASP A 161 -11.51 -5.76 1.63
CA ASP A 161 -10.56 -4.83 1.03
C ASP A 161 -9.14 -5.40 1.07
N ALA A 162 -8.76 -6.08 2.16
CA ALA A 162 -7.46 -6.75 2.28
C ALA A 162 -7.34 -7.95 1.32
N GLU A 163 -8.40 -8.78 1.18
CA GLU A 163 -8.44 -9.87 0.21
C GLU A 163 -8.33 -9.35 -1.22
N HIS A 164 -9.04 -8.27 -1.55
CA HIS A 164 -8.93 -7.63 -2.86
C HIS A 164 -7.51 -7.08 -3.10
N LEU A 165 -6.85 -6.55 -2.07
CA LEU A 165 -5.47 -6.09 -2.20
C LEU A 165 -4.50 -7.25 -2.44
N VAL A 166 -4.67 -8.39 -1.76
CA VAL A 166 -3.88 -9.61 -2.03
C VAL A 166 -4.08 -10.12 -3.46
N ARG A 167 -5.30 -10.00 -4.00
CA ARG A 167 -5.60 -10.40 -5.40
C ARG A 167 -5.04 -9.42 -6.43
N LEU A 168 -4.91 -8.15 -6.05
CA LEU A 168 -4.40 -7.10 -6.92
C LEU A 168 -2.88 -7.20 -7.10
N LEU A 169 -2.16 -7.60 -6.04
CA LEU A 169 -0.70 -7.71 -6.00
C LEU A 169 -0.22 -9.11 -6.36
#